data_4219f739a0fdce9e4040aae52bd9bd1e
#
_entry.id   4219f739a0fdce9e4040aae52bd9bd1e
#
_cell.length_a   1.000
_cell.length_b   1.000
_cell.length_c   1.000
_cell.angle_alpha   90.00
_cell.angle_beta   90.00
_cell.angle_gamma   90.00
#
_symmetry.space_group_name_H-M   'P 1'
#
loop_
_entity.id
_entity.type
_entity.pdbx_description
1 polymer ?
#
loop_
_entity_poly.entity_id
_entity_poly.type
_entity_poly.pdbx_seq_one_letter_code
_entity_poly.pdbx_strand_id
1 'polypeptide(L)'
;MARFTLPRDLYHGPHALEALKTLPGKRAIICVGGGSMKRFGFLDRAEAYLKEAGMEVELFEGIEPDPSVETVMKGAAAMEKFQPDWIVAIGGGSPIDAAKAMWIKYEYPDITFEDMCKVFGIPPLRRKAHFCAISSTSGTATEVTAFSIITDYQKGIKYPIADFEITPDVAIVDPELAHTMPKKLVAHTGMDAMTHAIEAYVSTANCDFTDPLALHAIEMIQADLVGSYNGDMDKRDAMHNAQCLAGMAFSNALLGIVHSMAHKTGAAFADYGAHIIHGAANAMYLPKVIAYNAKDPTAKARYGVIADKMHLGGENDDEKVALLIQYLRGMNDDLNIPHCIGHYGPDSYPVEQGFVPENVFLERLPEIAKNAIADACTGSNPRQPTQEEMEKLLKCCYYDTEVDF
;
A
#
# COMPACT_ATOMS: atom_id res chain seq x y z
N MET A 1 -2.12 -25.66 5.23
CA MET A 1 -0.81 -25.30 5.82
C MET A 1 -0.66 -23.79 5.65
N ALA A 2 -0.45 -23.04 6.74
CA ALA A 2 -0.19 -21.61 6.66
C ALA A 2 1.24 -21.36 6.17
N ARG A 3 1.44 -20.30 5.38
CA ARG A 3 2.76 -19.88 4.85
C ARG A 3 3.03 -18.44 5.27
N PHE A 4 4.23 -18.16 5.75
CA PHE A 4 4.76 -16.83 6.02
C PHE A 4 5.93 -16.57 5.07
N THR A 5 5.87 -15.50 4.29
CA THR A 5 6.85 -15.23 3.23
C THR A 5 7.34 -13.78 3.32
N LEU A 6 8.65 -13.63 3.26
CA LEU A 6 9.35 -12.34 3.17
C LEU A 6 10.41 -12.45 2.06
N PRO A 7 10.98 -11.33 1.59
CA PRO A 7 12.21 -11.34 0.79
C PRO A 7 13.30 -12.17 1.48
N ARG A 8 14.12 -12.86 0.69
CA ARG A 8 15.27 -13.60 1.23
C ARG A 8 16.24 -12.68 1.97
N ASP A 9 16.52 -11.51 1.38
CA ASP A 9 17.41 -10.51 1.96
C ASP A 9 16.72 -9.15 1.98
N LEU A 10 16.89 -8.42 3.08
CA LEU A 10 16.49 -7.04 3.22
C LEU A 10 17.70 -6.21 3.64
N TYR A 11 18.08 -5.25 2.80
CA TYR A 11 19.11 -4.27 3.10
C TYR A 11 18.45 -2.96 3.53
N HIS A 12 18.88 -2.39 4.65
CA HIS A 12 18.28 -1.22 5.23
C HIS A 12 19.30 -0.22 5.78
N GLY A 13 18.84 1.00 6.01
CA GLY A 13 19.64 2.09 6.54
C GLY A 13 20.34 2.91 5.46
N PRO A 14 21.06 3.97 5.86
CA PRO A 14 21.76 4.85 4.94
C PRO A 14 22.72 4.08 4.01
N HIS A 15 22.70 4.44 2.73
CA HIS A 15 23.51 3.79 1.69
C HIS A 15 23.15 2.32 1.38
N ALA A 16 22.00 1.82 1.83
CA ALA A 16 21.56 0.45 1.52
C ALA A 16 21.44 0.21 0.01
N LEU A 17 21.24 1.26 -0.81
CA LEU A 17 21.25 1.17 -2.27
C LEU A 17 22.53 0.55 -2.82
N GLU A 18 23.66 0.63 -2.10
CA GLU A 18 24.93 0.01 -2.49
C GLU A 18 24.87 -1.52 -2.51
N ALA A 19 23.87 -2.14 -1.91
CA ALA A 19 23.64 -3.58 -2.00
C ALA A 19 23.52 -4.06 -3.45
N LEU A 20 23.10 -3.18 -4.39
CA LEU A 20 23.06 -3.49 -5.81
C LEU A 20 24.42 -3.94 -6.38
N LYS A 21 25.54 -3.45 -5.81
CA LYS A 21 26.91 -3.85 -6.19
C LYS A 21 27.21 -5.33 -5.91
N THR A 22 26.42 -5.97 -5.06
CA THR A 22 26.65 -7.34 -4.60
C THR A 22 25.74 -8.36 -5.30
N LEU A 23 24.81 -7.93 -6.12
CA LEU A 23 23.89 -8.82 -6.82
C LEU A 23 24.65 -9.65 -7.87
N PRO A 24 24.51 -10.99 -7.85
CA PRO A 24 25.12 -11.85 -8.85
C PRO A 24 24.24 -11.92 -10.10
N GLY A 25 24.75 -11.56 -11.26
CA GLY A 25 23.98 -11.61 -12.50
C GLY A 25 24.76 -11.09 -13.69
N LYS A 26 24.12 -11.09 -14.86
CA LYS A 26 24.69 -10.63 -16.13
C LYS A 26 23.93 -9.45 -16.73
N ARG A 27 22.61 -9.42 -16.56
CA ARG A 27 21.74 -8.43 -17.18
C ARG A 27 20.67 -7.98 -16.19
N ALA A 28 20.59 -6.69 -15.93
CA ALA A 28 19.54 -6.10 -15.09
C ALA A 28 18.71 -5.12 -15.90
N ILE A 29 17.37 -5.23 -15.78
CA ILE A 29 16.45 -4.20 -16.27
C ILE A 29 15.97 -3.38 -15.07
N ILE A 30 16.12 -2.05 -15.14
CA ILE A 30 15.61 -1.16 -14.09
C ILE A 30 14.23 -0.64 -14.53
N CYS A 31 13.20 -0.95 -13.75
CA CYS A 31 11.85 -0.43 -13.94
C CYS A 31 11.64 0.78 -13.04
N VAL A 32 11.28 1.93 -13.61
CA VAL A 32 11.16 3.19 -12.88
C VAL A 32 9.96 4.00 -13.39
N GLY A 33 9.31 4.72 -12.49
CA GLY A 33 8.15 5.58 -12.78
C GLY A 33 8.55 6.96 -13.26
N GLY A 34 7.82 7.97 -12.79
CA GLY A 34 8.05 9.37 -13.14
C GLY A 34 9.44 9.89 -12.82
N GLY A 35 9.68 11.16 -13.07
CA GLY A 35 11.01 11.74 -13.08
C GLY A 35 11.73 11.91 -11.72
N SER A 36 11.15 11.54 -10.58
CA SER A 36 11.74 11.82 -9.27
C SER A 36 13.06 11.08 -9.04
N MET A 37 13.12 9.79 -9.32
CA MET A 37 14.34 8.99 -9.12
C MET A 37 15.49 9.48 -10.00
N LYS A 38 15.20 9.87 -11.23
CA LYS A 38 16.18 10.49 -12.14
C LYS A 38 16.60 11.88 -11.67
N ARG A 39 15.64 12.74 -11.33
CA ARG A 39 15.90 14.12 -10.89
C ARG A 39 16.75 14.21 -9.62
N PHE A 40 16.58 13.26 -8.70
CA PHE A 40 17.35 13.20 -7.45
C PHE A 40 18.61 12.36 -7.55
N GLY A 41 18.93 11.80 -8.73
CA GLY A 41 20.15 11.05 -8.99
C GLY A 41 20.15 9.60 -8.53
N PHE A 42 19.05 9.09 -7.98
CA PHE A 42 18.98 7.70 -7.50
C PHE A 42 18.98 6.68 -8.63
N LEU A 43 18.34 6.99 -9.77
CA LEU A 43 18.34 6.13 -10.94
C LEU A 43 19.75 5.96 -11.49
N ASP A 44 20.51 7.05 -11.65
CA ASP A 44 21.89 7.02 -12.14
C ASP A 44 22.80 6.25 -11.19
N ARG A 45 22.61 6.40 -9.86
CA ARG A 45 23.35 5.63 -8.84
C ARG A 45 23.05 4.14 -8.95
N ALA A 46 21.75 3.76 -9.05
CA ALA A 46 21.35 2.36 -9.18
C ALA A 46 21.95 1.72 -10.44
N GLU A 47 21.90 2.41 -11.58
CA GLU A 47 22.49 1.96 -12.83
C GLU A 47 24.02 1.77 -12.70
N ALA A 48 24.71 2.74 -12.09
CA ALA A 48 26.13 2.68 -11.88
C ALA A 48 26.54 1.49 -10.98
N TYR A 49 25.80 1.24 -9.90
CA TYR A 49 26.07 0.13 -8.97
C TYR A 49 25.88 -1.25 -9.62
N LEU A 50 24.87 -1.41 -10.47
CA LEU A 50 24.66 -2.64 -11.22
C LEU A 50 25.76 -2.87 -12.27
N LYS A 51 26.23 -1.80 -12.94
CA LYS A 51 27.38 -1.87 -13.85
C LYS A 51 28.67 -2.20 -13.09
N GLU A 52 28.86 -1.65 -11.90
CA GLU A 52 30.00 -2.00 -11.01
C GLU A 52 29.94 -3.47 -10.59
N ALA A 53 28.74 -4.04 -10.41
CA ALA A 53 28.54 -5.49 -10.21
C ALA A 53 28.83 -6.35 -11.46
N GLY A 54 29.15 -5.73 -12.60
CA GLY A 54 29.47 -6.42 -13.85
C GLY A 54 28.28 -6.73 -14.75
N MET A 55 27.13 -6.10 -14.51
CA MET A 55 25.91 -6.33 -15.30
C MET A 55 25.80 -5.37 -16.49
N GLU A 56 25.24 -5.85 -17.58
CA GLU A 56 24.62 -5.02 -18.62
C GLU A 56 23.30 -4.50 -18.09
N VAL A 57 23.00 -3.21 -18.27
CA VAL A 57 21.81 -2.57 -17.71
C VAL A 57 20.96 -1.93 -18.79
N GLU A 58 19.67 -2.21 -18.79
CA GLU A 58 18.64 -1.54 -19.59
C GLU A 58 17.62 -0.85 -18.69
N LEU A 59 17.06 0.28 -19.15
CA LEU A 59 16.05 1.03 -18.42
C LEU A 59 14.68 0.86 -19.07
N PHE A 60 13.68 0.61 -18.25
CA PHE A 60 12.26 0.74 -18.60
C PHE A 60 11.67 1.88 -17.79
N GLU A 61 11.54 3.05 -18.44
CA GLU A 61 11.14 4.31 -17.81
C GLU A 61 9.67 4.65 -18.08
N GLY A 62 9.13 5.58 -17.32
CA GLY A 62 7.82 6.21 -17.58
C GLY A 62 6.62 5.37 -17.14
N ILE A 63 6.80 4.49 -16.16
CA ILE A 63 5.66 3.81 -15.54
C ILE A 63 4.80 4.87 -14.84
N GLU A 64 3.54 4.95 -15.26
CA GLU A 64 2.57 5.91 -14.73
C GLU A 64 2.09 5.54 -13.31
N PRO A 65 1.62 6.51 -12.53
CA PRO A 65 0.84 6.23 -11.32
C PRO A 65 -0.38 5.36 -11.66
N ASP A 66 -0.73 4.42 -10.78
CA ASP A 66 -1.79 3.44 -11.05
C ASP A 66 -1.55 2.69 -12.38
N PRO A 67 -0.49 1.86 -12.48
CA PRO A 67 0.00 1.33 -13.73
C PRO A 67 -1.04 0.50 -14.48
N SER A 68 -1.07 0.69 -15.79
CA SER A 68 -2.02 0.03 -16.69
C SER A 68 -1.60 -1.39 -17.09
N VAL A 69 -2.58 -2.18 -17.51
CA VAL A 69 -2.33 -3.48 -18.16
C VAL A 69 -1.44 -3.30 -19.39
N GLU A 70 -1.64 -2.23 -20.16
CA GLU A 70 -0.86 -1.90 -21.35
C GLU A 70 0.63 -1.67 -21.01
N THR A 71 0.92 -0.95 -19.93
CA THR A 71 2.30 -0.74 -19.45
C THR A 71 2.95 -2.04 -19.03
N VAL A 72 2.21 -2.92 -18.35
CA VAL A 72 2.71 -4.26 -17.99
C VAL A 72 3.09 -5.06 -19.22
N MET A 73 2.25 -5.07 -20.28
CA MET A 73 2.53 -5.81 -21.51
C MET A 73 3.75 -5.23 -22.25
N LYS A 74 3.90 -3.91 -22.32
CA LYS A 74 5.07 -3.25 -22.90
C LYS A 74 6.36 -3.60 -22.15
N GLY A 75 6.34 -3.56 -20.83
CA GLY A 75 7.49 -3.91 -20.00
C GLY A 75 7.89 -5.38 -20.14
N ALA A 76 6.92 -6.29 -20.17
CA ALA A 76 7.18 -7.70 -20.40
C ALA A 76 7.82 -7.96 -21.79
N ALA A 77 7.37 -7.24 -22.81
CA ALA A 77 7.97 -7.32 -24.15
C ALA A 77 9.41 -6.78 -24.18
N ALA A 78 9.71 -5.71 -23.44
CA ALA A 78 11.07 -5.21 -23.26
C ALA A 78 11.97 -6.24 -22.56
N MET A 79 11.46 -6.90 -21.51
CA MET A 79 12.17 -7.97 -20.81
C MET A 79 12.44 -9.16 -21.73
N GLU A 80 11.45 -9.57 -22.55
CA GLU A 80 11.63 -10.67 -23.51
C GLU A 80 12.71 -10.36 -24.54
N LYS A 81 12.84 -9.11 -24.95
CA LYS A 81 13.88 -8.68 -25.89
C LYS A 81 15.26 -8.64 -25.25
N PHE A 82 15.36 -8.08 -24.02
CA PHE A 82 16.64 -7.87 -23.32
C PHE A 82 17.13 -9.12 -22.59
N GLN A 83 16.21 -10.02 -22.18
CA GLN A 83 16.50 -11.24 -21.42
C GLN A 83 17.27 -10.97 -20.11
N PRO A 84 16.72 -10.13 -19.18
CA PRO A 84 17.37 -9.90 -17.91
C PRO A 84 17.33 -11.13 -17.01
N ASP A 85 18.36 -11.29 -16.18
CA ASP A 85 18.37 -12.23 -15.05
C ASP A 85 18.11 -11.54 -13.70
N TRP A 86 18.02 -10.21 -13.71
CA TRP A 86 17.52 -9.37 -12.61
C TRP A 86 16.53 -8.33 -13.10
N ILE A 87 15.40 -8.25 -12.41
CA ILE A 87 14.46 -7.14 -12.53
C ILE A 87 14.62 -6.28 -11.29
N VAL A 88 15.01 -5.02 -11.47
CA VAL A 88 15.23 -4.05 -10.40
C VAL A 88 14.18 -2.97 -10.52
N ALA A 89 13.26 -2.89 -9.56
CA ALA A 89 12.22 -1.86 -9.55
C ALA A 89 12.56 -0.79 -8.50
N ILE A 90 12.57 0.48 -8.90
CA ILE A 90 12.91 1.61 -8.01
C ILE A 90 11.84 2.69 -8.08
N GLY A 91 11.32 3.09 -6.92
CA GLY A 91 10.32 4.14 -6.80
C GLY A 91 9.31 3.89 -5.70
N GLY A 92 8.13 4.47 -5.83
CA GLY A 92 6.99 4.18 -4.99
C GLY A 92 6.30 2.87 -5.37
N GLY A 93 5.05 2.67 -4.93
CA GLY A 93 4.29 1.44 -5.21
C GLY A 93 4.14 1.13 -6.70
N SER A 94 3.77 2.13 -7.50
CA SER A 94 3.42 1.93 -8.92
C SER A 94 4.51 1.28 -9.78
N PRO A 95 5.77 1.74 -9.79
CA PRO A 95 6.80 1.08 -10.59
C PRO A 95 7.12 -0.32 -10.08
N ILE A 96 7.05 -0.57 -8.77
CA ILE A 96 7.31 -1.90 -8.21
C ILE A 96 6.16 -2.85 -8.55
N ASP A 97 4.92 -2.41 -8.43
CA ASP A 97 3.72 -3.19 -8.81
C ASP A 97 3.73 -3.56 -10.29
N ALA A 98 3.99 -2.57 -11.17
CA ALA A 98 4.11 -2.82 -12.59
C ALA A 98 5.20 -3.85 -12.89
N ALA A 99 6.39 -3.70 -12.30
CA ALA A 99 7.52 -4.60 -12.52
C ALA A 99 7.23 -6.04 -12.05
N LYS A 100 6.52 -6.22 -10.92
CA LYS A 100 6.06 -7.55 -10.46
C LYS A 100 5.13 -8.21 -11.49
N ALA A 101 4.16 -7.46 -12.01
CA ALA A 101 3.27 -7.97 -13.05
C ALA A 101 4.01 -8.27 -14.37
N MET A 102 4.96 -7.40 -14.77
CA MET A 102 5.83 -7.64 -15.91
C MET A 102 6.65 -8.91 -15.74
N TRP A 103 7.17 -9.16 -14.53
CA TRP A 103 7.94 -10.36 -14.19
C TRP A 103 7.15 -11.64 -14.44
N ILE A 104 5.88 -11.69 -13.98
CA ILE A 104 4.99 -12.84 -14.25
C ILE A 104 4.87 -13.09 -15.75
N LYS A 105 4.56 -12.03 -16.51
CA LYS A 105 4.34 -12.11 -17.95
C LYS A 105 5.62 -12.45 -18.72
N TYR A 106 6.79 -11.97 -18.26
CA TYR A 106 8.09 -12.31 -18.82
C TYR A 106 8.44 -13.79 -18.63
N GLU A 107 8.19 -14.33 -17.43
CA GLU A 107 8.46 -15.76 -17.15
C GLU A 107 7.47 -16.69 -17.85
N TYR A 108 6.22 -16.26 -18.01
CA TYR A 108 5.12 -17.03 -18.63
C TYR A 108 4.41 -16.18 -19.70
N PRO A 109 4.97 -16.13 -20.94
CA PRO A 109 4.43 -15.25 -21.99
C PRO A 109 2.97 -15.54 -22.39
N ASP A 110 2.52 -16.78 -22.20
CA ASP A 110 1.16 -17.22 -22.55
C ASP A 110 0.12 -16.96 -21.44
N ILE A 111 0.55 -16.58 -20.23
CA ILE A 111 -0.38 -16.31 -19.13
C ILE A 111 -1.26 -15.09 -19.46
N THR A 112 -2.56 -15.22 -19.25
CA THR A 112 -3.49 -14.10 -19.44
C THR A 112 -3.49 -13.19 -18.22
N PHE A 113 -3.90 -11.92 -18.39
CA PHE A 113 -4.05 -11.01 -17.26
C PHE A 113 -5.09 -11.53 -16.25
N GLU A 114 -6.16 -12.16 -16.73
CA GLU A 114 -7.18 -12.77 -15.88
C GLU A 114 -6.61 -13.91 -15.03
N ASP A 115 -5.70 -14.74 -15.60
CA ASP A 115 -5.01 -15.78 -14.85
C ASP A 115 -4.07 -15.19 -13.78
N MET A 116 -3.40 -14.08 -14.08
CA MET A 116 -2.56 -13.37 -13.11
C MET A 116 -3.36 -12.84 -11.91
N CYS A 117 -4.63 -12.49 -12.11
CA CYS A 117 -5.51 -11.99 -11.05
C CYS A 117 -6.12 -13.09 -10.17
N LYS A 118 -5.91 -14.38 -10.49
CA LYS A 118 -6.33 -15.48 -9.61
C LYS A 118 -5.45 -15.53 -8.37
N VAL A 119 -6.07 -15.39 -7.21
CA VAL A 119 -5.37 -15.40 -5.92
C VAL A 119 -4.64 -16.73 -5.73
N PHE A 120 -3.33 -16.67 -5.43
CA PHE A 120 -2.43 -17.83 -5.30
C PHE A 120 -2.42 -18.75 -6.53
N GLY A 121 -2.60 -18.18 -7.72
CA GLY A 121 -2.63 -18.91 -8.99
C GLY A 121 -1.40 -18.72 -9.87
N ILE A 122 -0.40 -17.98 -9.41
CA ILE A 122 0.83 -17.72 -10.18
C ILE A 122 1.73 -18.99 -10.15
N PRO A 123 2.16 -19.47 -11.32
CA PRO A 123 3.12 -20.57 -11.35
C PRO A 123 4.49 -20.12 -10.80
N PRO A 124 5.36 -21.07 -10.36
CA PRO A 124 6.65 -20.74 -9.77
C PRO A 124 7.49 -19.81 -10.63
N LEU A 125 7.90 -18.66 -10.08
CA LEU A 125 8.78 -17.68 -10.72
C LEU A 125 10.27 -18.02 -10.48
N ARG A 126 11.16 -17.14 -10.89
CA ARG A 126 12.62 -17.26 -10.76
C ARG A 126 13.25 -18.28 -11.72
N ARG A 127 12.57 -18.54 -12.84
CA ARG A 127 13.08 -19.38 -13.92
C ARG A 127 14.00 -18.61 -14.87
N LYS A 128 13.65 -17.34 -15.12
CA LYS A 128 14.40 -16.43 -15.98
C LYS A 128 15.11 -15.34 -15.20
N ALA A 129 14.44 -14.76 -14.19
CA ALA A 129 14.98 -13.61 -13.44
C ALA A 129 14.62 -13.64 -11.95
N HIS A 130 15.50 -13.03 -11.16
CA HIS A 130 15.25 -12.63 -9.78
C HIS A 130 14.73 -11.20 -9.71
N PHE A 131 14.16 -10.82 -8.57
CA PHE A 131 13.53 -9.52 -8.37
C PHE A 131 14.11 -8.76 -7.18
N CYS A 132 14.57 -7.53 -7.43
CA CYS A 132 14.99 -6.58 -6.40
C CYS A 132 14.05 -5.37 -6.40
N ALA A 133 13.48 -5.05 -5.24
CA ALA A 133 12.60 -3.90 -5.06
C ALA A 133 13.23 -2.84 -4.16
N ILE A 134 13.20 -1.59 -4.60
CA ILE A 134 13.79 -0.43 -3.93
C ILE A 134 12.71 0.62 -3.72
N SER A 135 12.24 0.76 -2.48
CA SER A 135 11.16 1.71 -2.18
C SER A 135 11.70 3.13 -1.99
N SER A 136 11.01 4.10 -2.58
CA SER A 136 11.26 5.54 -2.37
C SER A 136 10.14 6.23 -1.60
N THR A 137 9.13 5.51 -1.16
CA THR A 137 8.01 6.03 -0.38
C THR A 137 7.85 5.25 0.91
N SER A 138 7.35 5.91 1.96
CA SER A 138 7.13 5.29 3.26
C SER A 138 5.64 5.01 3.47
N GLY A 139 5.10 3.98 2.79
CA GLY A 139 3.67 3.66 2.87
C GLY A 139 3.29 2.30 2.32
N THR A 140 3.45 2.07 1.03
CA THR A 140 2.92 0.89 0.33
C THR A 140 3.61 -0.42 0.67
N ALA A 141 4.88 -0.33 1.10
CA ALA A 141 5.72 -1.49 1.42
C ALA A 141 5.79 -2.56 0.32
N THR A 142 5.60 -2.18 -0.93
CA THR A 142 5.58 -3.12 -2.06
C THR A 142 6.91 -3.89 -2.21
N GLU A 143 7.99 -3.35 -1.65
CA GLU A 143 9.32 -4.00 -1.62
C GLU A 143 9.34 -5.31 -0.81
N VAL A 144 8.39 -5.54 0.07
CA VAL A 144 8.33 -6.75 0.91
C VAL A 144 7.03 -7.55 0.74
N THR A 145 6.13 -7.13 -0.14
CA THR A 145 4.78 -7.72 -0.21
C THR A 145 4.59 -8.70 -1.34
N ALA A 146 3.62 -9.59 -1.15
CA ALA A 146 3.11 -10.55 -2.11
C ALA A 146 1.97 -9.97 -2.98
N PHE A 147 1.92 -8.64 -3.16
CA PHE A 147 0.85 -7.94 -3.86
C PHE A 147 1.39 -7.05 -4.98
N SER A 148 0.54 -6.84 -5.99
CA SER A 148 0.73 -5.87 -7.07
C SER A 148 -0.64 -5.38 -7.52
N ILE A 149 -0.83 -4.06 -7.61
CA ILE A 149 -2.10 -3.46 -8.02
C ILE A 149 -1.97 -2.90 -9.44
N ILE A 150 -2.76 -3.43 -10.36
CA ILE A 150 -2.77 -3.04 -11.77
C ILE A 150 -4.15 -2.53 -12.16
N THR A 151 -4.20 -1.46 -12.94
CA THR A 151 -5.44 -0.82 -13.37
C THR A 151 -5.80 -1.24 -14.80
N ASP A 152 -6.98 -1.80 -14.97
CA ASP A 152 -7.62 -1.97 -16.28
C ASP A 152 -8.46 -0.71 -16.56
N TYR A 153 -7.89 0.23 -17.31
CA TYR A 153 -8.57 1.48 -17.65
C TYR A 153 -9.74 1.30 -18.62
N GLN A 154 -9.79 0.20 -19.36
CA GLN A 154 -10.93 -0.09 -20.24
C GLN A 154 -12.16 -0.48 -19.42
N LYS A 155 -11.96 -1.18 -18.33
CA LYS A 155 -13.03 -1.58 -17.40
C LYS A 155 -13.20 -0.60 -16.23
N GLY A 156 -12.24 0.31 -16.02
CA GLY A 156 -12.22 1.22 -14.86
C GLY A 156 -12.02 0.50 -13.53
N ILE A 157 -11.28 -0.62 -13.52
CA ILE A 157 -11.14 -1.48 -12.34
C ILE A 157 -9.66 -1.64 -11.97
N LYS A 158 -9.36 -1.50 -10.68
CA LYS A 158 -8.08 -1.89 -10.08
C LYS A 158 -8.13 -3.36 -9.66
N TYR A 159 -7.19 -4.14 -10.16
CA TYR A 159 -7.05 -5.57 -9.86
C TYR A 159 -5.86 -5.80 -8.94
N PRO A 160 -6.07 -6.35 -7.74
CA PRO A 160 -4.98 -6.87 -6.94
C PRO A 160 -4.52 -8.22 -7.50
N ILE A 161 -3.24 -8.33 -7.80
CA ILE A 161 -2.56 -9.60 -8.02
C ILE A 161 -1.97 -10.00 -6.66
N ALA A 162 -2.33 -11.15 -6.15
CA ALA A 162 -1.93 -11.62 -4.82
C ALA A 162 -1.37 -13.03 -4.90
N ASP A 163 -0.06 -13.15 -4.74
CA ASP A 163 0.64 -14.44 -4.69
C ASP A 163 2.00 -14.30 -4.02
N PHE A 164 2.38 -15.26 -3.18
CA PHE A 164 3.70 -15.27 -2.55
C PHE A 164 4.85 -15.35 -3.56
N GLU A 165 4.60 -15.84 -4.76
CA GLU A 165 5.61 -15.90 -5.83
C GLU A 165 6.13 -14.53 -6.25
N ILE A 166 5.33 -13.47 -6.16
CA ILE A 166 5.74 -12.10 -6.50
C ILE A 166 6.39 -11.34 -5.34
N THR A 167 6.56 -11.96 -4.17
CA THR A 167 7.41 -11.38 -3.12
C THR A 167 8.82 -11.21 -3.67
N PRO A 168 9.43 -10.02 -3.58
CA PRO A 168 10.79 -9.79 -4.07
C PRO A 168 11.82 -10.73 -3.43
N ASP A 169 12.91 -11.03 -4.14
CA ASP A 169 14.06 -11.77 -3.59
C ASP A 169 14.90 -10.89 -2.69
N VAL A 170 15.08 -9.63 -3.10
CA VAL A 170 15.83 -8.61 -2.39
C VAL A 170 14.97 -7.37 -2.23
N ALA A 171 14.91 -6.86 -1.01
CA ALA A 171 14.32 -5.56 -0.70
C ALA A 171 15.42 -4.58 -0.25
N ILE A 172 15.36 -3.35 -0.73
CA ILE A 172 16.26 -2.27 -0.31
C ILE A 172 15.42 -1.14 0.28
N VAL A 173 15.65 -0.86 1.55
CA VAL A 173 14.96 0.15 2.36
C VAL A 173 15.98 1.22 2.76
N ASP A 174 16.36 2.05 1.78
CA ASP A 174 17.33 3.13 1.96
C ASP A 174 16.57 4.44 2.25
N PRO A 175 16.70 5.01 3.46
CA PRO A 175 15.95 6.19 3.86
C PRO A 175 16.28 7.43 3.03
N GLU A 176 17.44 7.52 2.39
CA GLU A 176 17.79 8.64 1.53
C GLU A 176 16.74 8.85 0.42
N LEU A 177 16.16 7.77 -0.11
CA LEU A 177 15.15 7.85 -1.15
C LEU A 177 13.84 8.47 -0.63
N ALA A 178 13.50 8.23 0.64
CA ALA A 178 12.32 8.77 1.27
C ALA A 178 12.47 10.25 1.70
N HIS A 179 13.70 10.76 1.82
CA HIS A 179 13.95 12.17 2.16
C HIS A 179 13.36 13.13 1.14
N THR A 180 13.22 12.71 -0.11
CA THR A 180 12.71 13.53 -1.22
C THR A 180 11.19 13.61 -1.28
N MET A 181 10.47 12.90 -0.41
CA MET A 181 9.00 12.89 -0.42
C MET A 181 8.41 14.26 -0.09
N PRO A 182 7.47 14.77 -0.92
CA PRO A 182 6.72 15.97 -0.57
C PRO A 182 5.89 15.77 0.70
N LYS A 183 5.69 16.83 1.47
CA LYS A 183 4.95 16.82 2.75
C LYS A 183 3.60 16.09 2.68
N LYS A 184 2.80 16.37 1.63
CA LYS A 184 1.52 15.74 1.38
C LYS A 184 1.62 14.22 1.18
N LEU A 185 2.63 13.78 0.44
CA LEU A 185 2.87 12.35 0.23
C LEU A 185 3.24 11.65 1.53
N VAL A 186 4.05 12.30 2.39
CA VAL A 186 4.39 11.78 3.73
C VAL A 186 3.14 11.53 4.56
N ALA A 187 2.18 12.47 4.57
CA ALA A 187 0.92 12.32 5.29
C ALA A 187 0.11 11.11 4.80
N HIS A 188 -0.11 11.05 3.49
CA HIS A 188 -0.97 10.01 2.90
C HIS A 188 -0.34 8.62 3.01
N THR A 189 0.94 8.49 2.68
CA THR A 189 1.62 7.18 2.75
C THR A 189 1.83 6.73 4.19
N GLY A 190 2.05 7.65 5.13
CA GLY A 190 2.17 7.33 6.55
C GLY A 190 0.86 6.80 7.15
N MET A 191 -0.29 7.40 6.79
CA MET A 191 -1.60 6.90 7.20
C MET A 191 -1.99 5.60 6.50
N ASP A 192 -1.52 5.39 5.28
CA ASP A 192 -1.61 4.10 4.59
C ASP A 192 -0.87 3.01 5.37
N ALA A 193 0.37 3.26 5.78
CA ALA A 193 1.14 2.34 6.62
C ALA A 193 0.48 2.07 7.99
N MET A 194 -0.11 3.09 8.63
CA MET A 194 -0.87 2.91 9.87
C MET A 194 -2.07 1.99 9.64
N THR A 195 -2.80 2.19 8.54
CA THR A 195 -3.94 1.37 8.17
C THR A 195 -3.53 -0.07 7.87
N HIS A 196 -2.43 -0.27 7.13
CA HIS A 196 -1.85 -1.60 6.89
C HIS A 196 -1.60 -2.34 8.20
N ALA A 197 -0.94 -1.71 9.15
CA ALA A 197 -0.57 -2.33 10.42
C ALA A 197 -1.82 -2.64 11.27
N ILE A 198 -2.78 -1.73 11.36
CA ILE A 198 -4.01 -1.94 12.14
C ILE A 198 -4.88 -3.03 11.51
N GLU A 199 -5.09 -3.00 10.18
CA GLU A 199 -5.89 -4.03 9.50
C GLU A 199 -5.20 -5.41 9.57
N ALA A 200 -3.89 -5.49 9.40
CA ALA A 200 -3.14 -6.73 9.54
C ALA A 200 -3.29 -7.32 10.96
N TYR A 201 -3.25 -6.48 11.99
CA TYR A 201 -3.38 -6.94 13.37
C TYR A 201 -4.77 -7.50 13.66
N VAL A 202 -5.84 -6.88 13.17
CA VAL A 202 -7.23 -7.34 13.41
C VAL A 202 -7.75 -8.32 12.37
N SER A 203 -7.01 -8.56 11.30
CA SER A 203 -7.36 -9.52 10.23
C SER A 203 -7.64 -10.91 10.79
N THR A 204 -8.56 -11.66 10.19
CA THR A 204 -8.82 -13.07 10.52
C THR A 204 -7.66 -13.99 10.17
N ALA A 205 -6.71 -13.53 9.36
CA ALA A 205 -5.50 -14.27 8.98
C ALA A 205 -4.26 -13.90 9.83
N ASN A 206 -4.45 -13.15 10.93
CA ASN A 206 -3.36 -12.81 11.86
C ASN A 206 -2.71 -14.06 12.48
N CYS A 207 -1.47 -13.94 12.89
CA CYS A 207 -0.75 -15.01 13.57
C CYS A 207 0.40 -14.46 14.46
N ASP A 208 1.02 -15.34 15.24
CA ASP A 208 2.12 -14.98 16.13
C ASP A 208 3.32 -14.35 15.41
N PHE A 209 3.47 -14.55 14.10
CA PHE A 209 4.56 -13.97 13.31
C PHE A 209 4.19 -12.59 12.76
N THR A 210 2.92 -12.31 12.51
CA THR A 210 2.46 -11.02 11.97
C THR A 210 2.13 -10.01 13.05
N ASP A 211 1.62 -10.45 14.20
CA ASP A 211 1.19 -9.60 15.29
C ASP A 211 2.29 -8.68 15.85
N PRO A 212 3.51 -9.19 16.15
CA PRO A 212 4.59 -8.32 16.66
C PRO A 212 5.02 -7.27 15.64
N LEU A 213 5.03 -7.62 14.34
CA LEU A 213 5.40 -6.70 13.26
C LEU A 213 4.37 -5.57 13.13
N ALA A 214 3.07 -5.91 13.16
CA ALA A 214 1.99 -4.95 13.08
C ALA A 214 1.99 -4.01 14.29
N LEU A 215 2.07 -4.54 15.51
CA LEU A 215 2.07 -3.73 16.73
C LEU A 215 3.30 -2.81 16.80
N HIS A 216 4.48 -3.31 16.45
CA HIS A 216 5.68 -2.48 16.47
C HIS A 216 5.62 -1.38 15.39
N ALA A 217 5.09 -1.67 14.20
CA ALA A 217 4.85 -0.67 13.19
C ALA A 217 3.90 0.44 13.67
N ILE A 218 2.82 0.09 14.38
CA ILE A 218 1.88 1.06 14.96
C ILE A 218 2.59 1.98 15.97
N GLU A 219 3.38 1.42 16.87
CA GLU A 219 4.14 2.20 17.88
C GLU A 219 5.12 3.18 17.19
N MET A 220 5.86 2.73 16.18
CA MET A 220 6.79 3.58 15.43
C MET A 220 6.06 4.69 14.66
N ILE A 221 4.97 4.36 13.96
CA ILE A 221 4.19 5.34 13.20
C ILE A 221 3.60 6.40 14.13
N GLN A 222 3.08 5.97 15.28
CA GLN A 222 2.60 6.89 16.32
C GLN A 222 3.67 7.89 16.76
N ALA A 223 4.90 7.42 16.98
CA ALA A 223 6.01 8.24 17.46
C ALA A 223 6.58 9.19 16.39
N ASP A 224 6.52 8.79 15.12
CA ASP A 224 7.38 9.38 14.11
C ASP A 224 6.65 10.08 12.95
N LEU A 225 5.38 9.72 12.66
CA LEU A 225 4.69 10.22 11.45
C LEU A 225 4.52 11.73 11.43
N VAL A 226 4.02 12.34 12.51
CA VAL A 226 3.80 13.79 12.57
C VAL A 226 5.12 14.55 12.51
N GLY A 227 6.17 14.06 13.15
CA GLY A 227 7.51 14.64 13.07
C GLY A 227 8.09 14.54 11.66
N SER A 228 7.97 13.39 11.02
CA SER A 228 8.36 13.17 9.62
C SER A 228 7.61 14.12 8.67
N TYR A 229 6.30 14.28 8.87
CA TYR A 229 5.48 15.24 8.13
C TYR A 229 5.96 16.70 8.29
N ASN A 230 6.45 17.05 9.47
CA ASN A 230 6.98 18.38 9.77
C ASN A 230 8.46 18.57 9.39
N GLY A 231 9.09 17.57 8.76
CA GLY A 231 10.41 17.69 8.16
C GLY A 231 11.57 17.21 9.04
N ASP A 232 11.30 16.49 10.11
CA ASP A 232 12.32 15.79 10.91
C ASP A 232 12.80 14.58 10.14
N MET A 233 14.08 14.59 9.71
CA MET A 233 14.64 13.54 8.86
C MET A 233 14.94 12.26 9.63
N ASP A 234 15.30 12.32 10.91
CA ASP A 234 15.48 11.11 11.72
C ASP A 234 14.16 10.34 11.86
N LYS A 235 13.06 11.09 12.03
CA LYS A 235 11.71 10.51 12.04
C LYS A 235 11.27 10.00 10.67
N ARG A 236 11.73 10.63 9.60
CA ARG A 236 11.48 10.14 8.24
C ARG A 236 12.19 8.81 7.97
N ASP A 237 13.41 8.64 8.48
CA ASP A 237 14.15 7.39 8.44
C ASP A 237 13.41 6.28 9.22
N ALA A 238 12.93 6.60 10.42
CA ALA A 238 12.13 5.68 11.23
C ALA A 238 10.82 5.28 10.53
N MET A 239 10.12 6.24 9.90
CA MET A 239 8.91 5.97 9.12
C MET A 239 9.18 5.06 7.92
N HIS A 240 10.35 5.15 7.29
CA HIS A 240 10.71 4.26 6.18
C HIS A 240 10.87 2.81 6.63
N ASN A 241 11.38 2.58 7.84
CA ASN A 241 11.41 1.25 8.45
C ASN A 241 10.02 0.81 8.92
N ALA A 242 9.24 1.69 9.55
CA ALA A 242 7.92 1.38 10.06
C ALA A 242 6.94 0.90 8.98
N GLN A 243 6.93 1.56 7.81
CA GLN A 243 6.10 1.13 6.68
C GLN A 243 6.49 -0.27 6.18
N CYS A 244 7.79 -0.58 6.18
CA CYS A 244 8.28 -1.90 5.79
C CYS A 244 7.80 -2.99 6.76
N LEU A 245 7.84 -2.74 8.07
CA LEU A 245 7.30 -3.65 9.10
C LEU A 245 5.78 -3.86 8.93
N ALA A 246 5.03 -2.79 8.67
CA ALA A 246 3.60 -2.87 8.36
C ALA A 246 3.36 -3.74 7.11
N GLY A 247 4.21 -3.61 6.10
CA GLY A 247 4.17 -4.42 4.88
C GLY A 247 4.43 -5.90 5.11
N MET A 248 5.43 -6.23 5.92
CA MET A 248 5.72 -7.61 6.33
C MET A 248 4.53 -8.24 7.04
N ALA A 249 3.84 -7.45 7.87
CA ALA A 249 2.65 -7.91 8.58
C ALA A 249 1.50 -8.16 7.61
N PHE A 250 1.05 -7.16 6.84
CA PHE A 250 -0.15 -7.31 6.01
C PHE A 250 0.05 -8.24 4.81
N SER A 251 1.26 -8.36 4.29
CA SER A 251 1.54 -9.31 3.20
C SER A 251 1.22 -10.75 3.61
N ASN A 252 1.30 -11.05 4.88
CA ASN A 252 1.05 -12.38 5.44
C ASN A 252 -0.28 -12.50 6.19
N ALA A 253 -0.75 -11.43 6.85
CA ALA A 253 -2.03 -11.40 7.57
C ALA A 253 -3.19 -10.91 6.71
N LEU A 254 -2.93 -10.37 5.51
CA LEU A 254 -3.92 -9.72 4.66
C LEU A 254 -4.47 -8.41 5.27
N LEU A 255 -5.46 -7.83 4.61
CA LEU A 255 -6.04 -6.53 4.96
C LEU A 255 -7.54 -6.67 5.31
N GLY A 256 -8.27 -5.57 5.26
CA GLY A 256 -9.68 -5.51 5.58
C GLY A 256 -10.45 -4.53 4.68
N ILE A 257 -11.63 -4.12 5.17
CA ILE A 257 -12.57 -3.33 4.38
C ILE A 257 -12.19 -1.85 4.24
N VAL A 258 -11.25 -1.33 5.04
CA VAL A 258 -10.71 0.02 4.78
C VAL A 258 -10.09 0.05 3.38
N HIS A 259 -9.20 -0.91 3.10
CA HIS A 259 -8.56 -1.02 1.79
C HIS A 259 -9.55 -1.36 0.68
N SER A 260 -10.50 -2.26 0.92
CA SER A 260 -11.54 -2.58 -0.06
C SER A 260 -12.34 -1.35 -0.48
N MET A 261 -12.76 -0.52 0.48
CA MET A 261 -13.47 0.73 0.21
C MET A 261 -12.58 1.73 -0.53
N ALA A 262 -11.32 1.89 -0.11
CA ALA A 262 -10.37 2.81 -0.72
C ALA A 262 -10.06 2.43 -2.18
N HIS A 263 -9.91 1.14 -2.49
CA HIS A 263 -9.72 0.66 -3.87
C HIS A 263 -10.88 1.04 -4.79
N LYS A 264 -12.11 1.06 -4.28
CA LYS A 264 -13.30 1.29 -5.11
C LYS A 264 -13.73 2.74 -5.16
N THR A 265 -13.30 3.57 -4.21
CA THR A 265 -13.61 5.01 -4.22
C THR A 265 -12.54 5.85 -4.92
N GLY A 266 -11.29 5.39 -5.01
CA GLY A 266 -10.16 6.17 -5.53
C GLY A 266 -10.39 6.77 -6.92
N ALA A 267 -10.87 5.99 -7.87
CA ALA A 267 -11.16 6.44 -9.23
C ALA A 267 -12.66 6.64 -9.53
N ALA A 268 -13.54 6.33 -8.56
CA ALA A 268 -14.99 6.32 -8.77
C ALA A 268 -15.59 7.70 -9.16
N PHE A 269 -14.86 8.77 -8.89
CA PHE A 269 -15.31 10.15 -9.10
C PHE A 269 -14.33 10.96 -9.96
N ALA A 270 -13.45 10.29 -10.70
CA ALA A 270 -12.41 10.93 -11.52
C ALA A 270 -12.97 11.87 -12.59
N ASP A 271 -14.14 11.56 -13.15
CA ASP A 271 -14.87 12.38 -14.12
C ASP A 271 -15.41 13.71 -13.53
N TYR A 272 -15.47 13.81 -12.20
CA TYR A 272 -15.75 15.05 -11.46
C TYR A 272 -14.47 15.78 -11.00
N GLY A 273 -13.31 15.35 -11.48
CA GLY A 273 -12.02 15.90 -11.04
C GLY A 273 -11.60 15.45 -9.65
N ALA A 274 -12.31 14.51 -9.05
CA ALA A 274 -12.05 13.98 -7.73
C ALA A 274 -11.38 12.61 -7.82
N HIS A 275 -10.06 12.60 -7.87
CA HIS A 275 -9.27 11.40 -7.60
C HIS A 275 -8.96 11.35 -6.11
N ILE A 276 -9.62 10.43 -5.37
CA ILE A 276 -9.36 10.27 -3.94
C ILE A 276 -8.07 9.46 -3.78
N ILE A 277 -7.03 10.11 -3.29
CA ILE A 277 -5.71 9.48 -3.08
C ILE A 277 -5.86 8.34 -2.06
N HIS A 278 -5.30 7.18 -2.38
CA HIS A 278 -5.45 5.95 -1.63
C HIS A 278 -5.19 6.10 -0.12
N GLY A 279 -4.05 6.67 0.26
CA GLY A 279 -3.72 6.89 1.67
C GLY A 279 -4.64 7.89 2.38
N ALA A 280 -5.18 8.89 1.67
CA ALA A 280 -6.18 9.79 2.22
C ALA A 280 -7.53 9.08 2.44
N ALA A 281 -7.95 8.23 1.49
CA ALA A 281 -9.13 7.38 1.65
C ALA A 281 -9.00 6.47 2.88
N ASN A 282 -7.88 5.77 3.01
CA ASN A 282 -7.60 4.92 4.17
C ASN A 282 -7.68 5.72 5.49
N ALA A 283 -7.07 6.91 5.54
CA ALA A 283 -7.10 7.78 6.72
C ALA A 283 -8.52 8.22 7.11
N MET A 284 -9.37 8.55 6.13
CA MET A 284 -10.77 8.94 6.37
C MET A 284 -11.64 7.77 6.83
N TYR A 285 -11.41 6.57 6.28
CA TYR A 285 -12.27 5.41 6.51
C TYR A 285 -11.90 4.62 7.75
N LEU A 286 -10.62 4.58 8.11
CA LEU A 286 -10.11 3.78 9.22
C LEU A 286 -10.89 4.00 10.54
N PRO A 287 -11.16 5.23 11.02
CA PRO A 287 -11.93 5.45 12.24
C PRO A 287 -13.36 4.87 12.17
N LYS A 288 -14.00 4.94 11.00
CA LYS A 288 -15.36 4.41 10.78
C LYS A 288 -15.39 2.89 10.77
N VAL A 289 -14.40 2.28 10.12
CA VAL A 289 -14.25 0.82 10.07
C VAL A 289 -13.89 0.25 11.44
N ILE A 290 -13.06 0.91 12.23
CA ILE A 290 -12.78 0.49 13.61
C ILE A 290 -14.09 0.44 14.42
N ALA A 291 -14.93 1.47 14.34
CA ALA A 291 -16.24 1.48 15.01
C ALA A 291 -17.16 0.34 14.53
N TYR A 292 -17.17 0.07 13.23
CA TYR A 292 -17.93 -1.03 12.63
C TYR A 292 -17.43 -2.40 13.10
N ASN A 293 -16.13 -2.64 12.99
CA ASN A 293 -15.51 -3.92 13.35
C ASN A 293 -15.55 -4.19 14.86
N ALA A 294 -15.54 -3.16 15.71
CA ALA A 294 -15.60 -3.30 17.16
C ALA A 294 -16.96 -3.85 17.68
N LYS A 295 -17.95 -4.07 16.81
CA LYS A 295 -19.14 -4.85 17.15
C LYS A 295 -18.83 -6.36 17.23
N ASP A 296 -17.75 -6.81 16.60
CA ASP A 296 -17.21 -8.15 16.80
C ASP A 296 -16.34 -8.17 18.09
N PRO A 297 -16.61 -9.08 19.04
CA PRO A 297 -15.91 -9.10 20.32
C PRO A 297 -14.39 -9.36 20.18
N THR A 298 -13.98 -10.18 19.21
CA THR A 298 -12.58 -10.51 18.97
C THR A 298 -11.83 -9.30 18.41
N ALA A 299 -12.41 -8.63 17.42
CA ALA A 299 -11.85 -7.40 16.87
C ALA A 299 -11.78 -6.29 17.94
N LYS A 300 -12.83 -6.12 18.75
CA LYS A 300 -12.86 -5.14 19.86
C LYS A 300 -11.69 -5.35 20.81
N ALA A 301 -11.48 -6.58 21.27
CA ALA A 301 -10.37 -6.90 22.17
C ALA A 301 -9.00 -6.60 21.51
N ARG A 302 -8.83 -6.88 20.23
CA ARG A 302 -7.59 -6.59 19.50
C ARG A 302 -7.36 -5.09 19.32
N TYR A 303 -8.39 -4.29 19.06
CA TYR A 303 -8.29 -2.83 19.09
C TYR A 303 -7.94 -2.30 20.50
N GLY A 304 -8.46 -2.94 21.55
CA GLY A 304 -8.06 -2.65 22.94
C GLY A 304 -6.56 -2.84 23.17
N VAL A 305 -5.98 -3.92 22.65
CA VAL A 305 -4.52 -4.16 22.71
C VAL A 305 -3.75 -3.08 21.96
N ILE A 306 -4.22 -2.65 20.79
CA ILE A 306 -3.60 -1.53 20.05
C ILE A 306 -3.60 -0.25 20.92
N ALA A 307 -4.73 0.09 21.52
CA ALA A 307 -4.84 1.27 22.39
C ALA A 307 -3.89 1.20 23.60
N ASP A 308 -3.74 0.02 24.20
CA ASP A 308 -2.79 -0.22 25.29
C ASP A 308 -1.34 -0.03 24.82
N LYS A 309 -0.98 -0.55 23.66
CA LYS A 309 0.34 -0.39 23.06
C LYS A 309 0.67 1.06 22.72
N MET A 310 -0.34 1.80 22.31
CA MET A 310 -0.23 3.23 22.04
C MET A 310 -0.32 4.12 23.31
N HIS A 311 -0.51 3.52 24.48
CA HIS A 311 -0.66 4.21 25.77
C HIS A 311 -1.80 5.24 25.79
N LEU A 312 -2.93 4.93 25.16
CA LEU A 312 -4.05 5.87 25.06
C LEU A 312 -4.93 5.91 26.31
N GLY A 313 -4.83 4.91 27.20
CA GLY A 313 -5.68 4.77 28.39
C GLY A 313 -6.98 4.01 28.08
N GLY A 314 -7.98 4.18 28.98
CA GLY A 314 -9.24 3.44 28.96
C GLY A 314 -9.26 2.28 29.95
N GLU A 315 -10.39 2.10 30.65
CA GLU A 315 -10.56 1.04 31.67
C GLU A 315 -11.10 -0.26 31.07
N ASN A 316 -11.75 -0.18 29.91
CA ASN A 316 -12.36 -1.31 29.21
C ASN A 316 -12.21 -1.15 27.70
N ASP A 317 -12.50 -2.21 26.94
CA ASP A 317 -12.29 -2.22 25.48
C ASP A 317 -13.17 -1.19 24.75
N ASP A 318 -14.36 -0.85 25.22
CA ASP A 318 -15.20 0.17 24.58
C ASP A 318 -14.56 1.56 24.69
N GLU A 319 -14.03 1.91 25.87
CA GLU A 319 -13.29 3.17 26.08
C GLU A 319 -12.00 3.20 25.27
N LYS A 320 -11.25 2.09 25.24
CA LYS A 320 -10.02 1.97 24.44
C LYS A 320 -10.27 2.15 22.96
N VAL A 321 -11.32 1.54 22.43
CA VAL A 321 -11.73 1.72 21.02
C VAL A 321 -12.10 3.18 20.73
N ALA A 322 -12.86 3.83 21.62
CA ALA A 322 -13.22 5.24 21.48
C ALA A 322 -11.98 6.15 21.46
N LEU A 323 -11.02 5.90 22.34
CA LEU A 323 -9.76 6.66 22.41
C LEU A 323 -8.88 6.41 21.19
N LEU A 324 -8.84 5.19 20.66
CA LEU A 324 -8.13 4.87 19.42
C LEU A 324 -8.72 5.64 18.23
N ILE A 325 -10.04 5.65 18.09
CA ILE A 325 -10.74 6.41 17.05
C ILE A 325 -10.42 7.91 17.19
N GLN A 326 -10.52 8.45 18.40
CA GLN A 326 -10.22 9.86 18.65
C GLN A 326 -8.77 10.21 18.31
N TYR A 327 -7.82 9.34 18.68
CA TYR A 327 -6.39 9.53 18.38
C TYR A 327 -6.13 9.57 16.87
N LEU A 328 -6.69 8.62 16.11
CA LEU A 328 -6.52 8.56 14.64
C LEU A 328 -7.15 9.78 13.94
N ARG A 329 -8.28 10.26 14.43
CA ARG A 329 -8.89 11.49 13.93
C ARG A 329 -8.01 12.72 14.22
N GLY A 330 -7.45 12.82 15.42
CA GLY A 330 -6.49 13.87 15.75
C GLY A 330 -5.22 13.80 14.89
N MET A 331 -4.74 12.62 14.57
CA MET A 331 -3.63 12.45 13.64
C MET A 331 -3.98 12.94 12.23
N ASN A 332 -5.21 12.72 11.74
CA ASN A 332 -5.67 13.28 10.47
C ASN A 332 -5.64 14.82 10.49
N ASP A 333 -6.04 15.45 11.62
CA ASP A 333 -5.96 16.90 11.78
C ASP A 333 -4.51 17.40 11.71
N ASP A 334 -3.60 16.75 12.45
CA ASP A 334 -2.17 17.10 12.47
C ASP A 334 -1.50 16.96 11.09
N LEU A 335 -2.00 16.05 10.26
CA LEU A 335 -1.53 15.76 8.91
C LEU A 335 -2.28 16.54 7.83
N ASN A 336 -3.26 17.36 8.22
CA ASN A 336 -4.13 18.11 7.32
C ASN A 336 -4.86 17.22 6.29
N ILE A 337 -5.35 16.06 6.75
CA ILE A 337 -6.18 15.13 5.97
C ILE A 337 -7.65 15.33 6.36
N PRO A 338 -8.60 15.39 5.39
CA PRO A 338 -10.02 15.51 5.70
C PRO A 338 -10.54 14.28 6.48
N HIS A 339 -11.62 14.47 7.25
CA HIS A 339 -12.26 13.39 7.98
C HIS A 339 -13.27 12.57 7.14
N CYS A 340 -13.68 13.09 5.99
CA CYS A 340 -14.72 12.49 5.17
C CYS A 340 -14.60 12.88 3.69
N ILE A 341 -15.27 12.11 2.84
CA ILE A 341 -15.30 12.34 1.38
C ILE A 341 -15.97 13.69 1.05
N GLY A 342 -17.02 14.06 1.80
CA GLY A 342 -17.76 15.31 1.58
C GLY A 342 -16.91 16.57 1.76
N HIS A 343 -15.79 16.47 2.47
CA HIS A 343 -14.84 17.55 2.70
C HIS A 343 -13.48 17.34 1.98
N TYR A 344 -13.39 16.34 1.13
CA TYR A 344 -12.17 16.05 0.36
C TYR A 344 -12.04 17.03 -0.82
N GLY A 345 -11.09 17.94 -0.72
CA GLY A 345 -10.90 19.05 -1.66
C GLY A 345 -9.66 18.94 -2.55
N PRO A 346 -9.34 20.04 -3.26
CA PRO A 346 -8.14 20.17 -4.07
C PRO A 346 -6.89 19.78 -3.29
N ASP A 347 -5.98 19.10 -3.98
CA ASP A 347 -4.75 18.65 -3.34
C ASP A 347 -4.95 17.76 -2.11
N SER A 348 -6.12 17.15 -1.95
CA SER A 348 -6.51 16.29 -0.83
C SER A 348 -6.53 17.00 0.52
N TYR A 349 -6.64 18.32 0.53
CA TYR A 349 -6.81 19.11 1.75
C TYR A 349 -8.29 19.24 2.13
N PRO A 350 -8.59 19.40 3.44
CA PRO A 350 -9.95 19.65 3.89
C PRO A 350 -10.51 20.97 3.33
N VAL A 351 -11.76 20.91 2.86
CA VAL A 351 -12.52 22.08 2.41
C VAL A 351 -13.95 22.02 2.96
N GLU A 352 -14.65 23.16 2.93
CA GLU A 352 -16.04 23.22 3.39
C GLU A 352 -16.97 22.39 2.48
N GLN A 353 -16.73 22.41 1.17
CA GLN A 353 -17.44 21.61 0.18
C GLN A 353 -16.44 20.86 -0.69
N GLY A 354 -16.44 19.53 -0.60
CA GLY A 354 -15.53 18.65 -1.33
C GLY A 354 -15.85 18.52 -2.82
N PHE A 355 -14.96 17.85 -3.54
CA PHE A 355 -15.09 17.60 -4.97
C PHE A 355 -16.24 16.66 -5.36
N VAL A 356 -16.60 15.73 -4.48
CA VAL A 356 -17.60 14.71 -4.77
C VAL A 356 -18.98 15.22 -4.43
N PRO A 357 -19.83 15.58 -5.42
CA PRO A 357 -21.21 16.02 -5.14
C PRO A 357 -22.02 14.88 -4.53
N GLU A 358 -22.86 15.22 -3.57
CA GLU A 358 -23.70 14.25 -2.84
C GLU A 358 -24.56 13.37 -3.76
N ASN A 359 -25.22 13.97 -4.74
CA ASN A 359 -26.05 13.24 -5.68
C ASN A 359 -25.26 12.22 -6.50
N VAL A 360 -24.02 12.53 -6.90
CA VAL A 360 -23.13 11.63 -7.62
C VAL A 360 -22.66 10.50 -6.71
N PHE A 361 -22.29 10.82 -5.48
CA PHE A 361 -21.95 9.81 -4.48
C PHE A 361 -23.09 8.82 -4.27
N LEU A 362 -24.32 9.32 -4.03
CA LEU A 362 -25.49 8.47 -3.79
C LEU A 362 -25.87 7.62 -5.01
N GLU A 363 -25.73 8.14 -6.22
CA GLU A 363 -25.97 7.39 -7.46
C GLU A 363 -25.02 6.20 -7.61
N ARG A 364 -23.71 6.39 -7.30
CA ARG A 364 -22.67 5.37 -7.47
C ARG A 364 -22.50 4.44 -6.27
N LEU A 365 -23.07 4.81 -5.14
CA LEU A 365 -22.90 4.10 -3.86
C LEU A 365 -23.21 2.60 -3.93
N PRO A 366 -24.34 2.12 -4.55
CA PRO A 366 -24.62 0.69 -4.58
C PRO A 366 -23.57 -0.13 -5.33
N GLU A 367 -23.05 0.43 -6.43
CA GLU A 367 -22.01 -0.24 -7.22
C GLU A 367 -20.65 -0.23 -6.49
N ILE A 368 -20.28 0.89 -5.88
CA ILE A 368 -19.06 0.99 -5.06
C ILE A 368 -19.11 -0.03 -3.92
N ALA A 369 -20.23 -0.11 -3.19
CA ALA A 369 -20.40 -1.05 -2.09
C ALA A 369 -20.32 -2.51 -2.55
N LYS A 370 -20.98 -2.86 -3.65
CA LYS A 370 -20.90 -4.20 -4.26
C LYS A 370 -19.47 -4.57 -4.63
N ASN A 371 -18.75 -3.67 -5.27
CA ASN A 371 -17.37 -3.90 -5.69
C ASN A 371 -16.41 -3.97 -4.49
N ALA A 372 -16.66 -3.19 -3.43
CA ALA A 372 -15.88 -3.28 -2.19
C ALA A 372 -16.08 -4.63 -1.49
N ILE A 373 -17.29 -5.16 -1.43
CA ILE A 373 -17.56 -6.49 -0.87
C ILE A 373 -16.84 -7.59 -1.68
N ALA A 374 -16.78 -7.44 -2.99
CA ALA A 374 -16.11 -8.40 -3.88
C ALA A 374 -14.58 -8.24 -3.91
N ASP A 375 -14.03 -7.22 -3.28
CA ASP A 375 -12.58 -7.01 -3.21
C ASP A 375 -11.91 -8.10 -2.36
N ALA A 376 -10.70 -8.52 -2.76
CA ALA A 376 -9.95 -9.58 -2.09
C ALA A 376 -9.66 -9.27 -0.61
N CYS A 377 -9.49 -8.00 -0.26
CA CYS A 377 -9.20 -7.58 1.12
C CYS A 377 -10.40 -7.79 2.07
N THR A 378 -11.63 -7.81 1.57
CA THR A 378 -12.84 -7.98 2.40
C THR A 378 -12.87 -9.34 3.09
N GLY A 379 -12.37 -10.39 2.43
CA GLY A 379 -12.42 -11.76 2.95
C GLY A 379 -11.71 -11.98 4.29
N SER A 380 -10.74 -11.15 4.62
CA SER A 380 -9.99 -11.21 5.89
C SER A 380 -10.44 -10.19 6.94
N ASN A 381 -11.44 -9.38 6.64
CA ASN A 381 -12.00 -8.45 7.63
C ASN A 381 -12.72 -9.21 8.75
N PRO A 382 -12.55 -8.84 10.03
CA PRO A 382 -13.13 -9.60 11.15
C PRO A 382 -14.66 -9.62 11.16
N ARG A 383 -15.32 -8.55 10.69
CA ARG A 383 -16.78 -8.49 10.55
C ARG A 383 -17.13 -8.35 9.07
N GLN A 384 -17.82 -9.36 8.51
CA GLN A 384 -18.21 -9.36 7.09
C GLN A 384 -19.43 -8.49 6.86
N PRO A 385 -19.34 -7.44 6.01
CA PRO A 385 -20.47 -6.56 5.75
C PRO A 385 -21.46 -7.15 4.74
N THR A 386 -22.75 -6.93 4.99
CA THR A 386 -23.77 -7.05 3.96
C THR A 386 -23.71 -5.87 2.99
N GLN A 387 -24.43 -5.96 1.85
CA GLN A 387 -24.56 -4.83 0.91
C GLN A 387 -25.10 -3.57 1.61
N GLU A 388 -26.14 -3.73 2.43
CA GLU A 388 -26.77 -2.62 3.17
C GLU A 388 -25.80 -1.99 4.19
N GLU A 389 -25.06 -2.81 4.94
CA GLU A 389 -24.07 -2.33 5.92
C GLU A 389 -22.91 -1.60 5.23
N MET A 390 -22.44 -2.11 4.09
CA MET A 390 -21.37 -1.45 3.33
C MET A 390 -21.82 -0.09 2.79
N GLU A 391 -23.06 0.01 2.28
CA GLU A 391 -23.62 1.29 1.85
C GLU A 391 -23.78 2.28 3.01
N LYS A 392 -24.24 1.82 4.17
CA LYS A 392 -24.33 2.65 5.39
C LYS A 392 -22.94 3.12 5.83
N LEU A 393 -21.96 2.24 5.82
CA LEU A 393 -20.60 2.56 6.23
C LEU A 393 -19.95 3.59 5.28
N LEU A 394 -20.14 3.44 3.96
CA LEU A 394 -19.68 4.43 2.97
C LEU A 394 -20.39 5.78 3.16
N LYS A 395 -21.67 5.80 3.53
CA LYS A 395 -22.36 7.05 3.90
C LYS A 395 -21.75 7.70 5.15
N CYS A 396 -21.40 6.92 6.17
CA CYS A 396 -20.68 7.44 7.34
C CYS A 396 -19.34 8.06 6.95
N CYS A 397 -18.63 7.47 5.97
CA CYS A 397 -17.38 8.03 5.42
C CYS A 397 -17.61 9.28 4.55
N TYR A 398 -18.77 9.44 3.93
CA TYR A 398 -19.08 10.63 3.15
C TYR A 398 -19.51 11.82 4.02
N TYR A 399 -20.40 11.58 5.01
CA TYR A 399 -21.01 12.63 5.83
C TYR A 399 -20.30 12.90 7.16
N ASP A 400 -19.30 12.12 7.50
CA ASP A 400 -18.62 12.10 8.82
C ASP A 400 -19.59 11.76 9.98
N THR A 401 -20.59 10.92 9.75
CA THR A 401 -21.52 10.48 10.79
C THR A 401 -20.98 9.29 11.59
N GLU A 402 -21.52 9.06 12.77
CA GLU A 402 -21.17 7.91 13.61
C GLU A 402 -21.65 6.59 13.01
N VAL A 403 -20.96 5.50 13.37
CA VAL A 403 -21.31 4.13 13.01
C VAL A 403 -21.96 3.48 14.21
N ASP A 404 -23.28 3.27 14.14
CA ASP A 404 -24.11 2.78 15.25
C ASP A 404 -24.78 1.42 15.00
N PHE A 405 -24.44 0.75 13.86
CA PHE A 405 -25.03 -0.52 13.41
C PHE A 405 -24.03 -1.68 13.39
#